data_08f53a15dd73e77b6c84a89338b27125
#
_entry.id   08f53a15dd73e77b6c84a89338b27125
#
_cell.length_a   1.000
_cell.length_b   1.000
_cell.length_c   1.000
_cell.angle_alpha   90.00
_cell.angle_beta   90.00
_cell.angle_gamma   90.00
#
_symmetry.space_group_name_H-M   'P 1'
#
loop_
_entity.id
_entity.type
_entity.pdbx_description
1 polymer ?
#
loop_
_entity_poly.entity_id
_entity_poly.type
_entity_poly.pdbx_seq_one_letter_code
_entity_poly.pdbx_strand_id
1 'polypeptide(L)'
;MPDMNNYGALKPDGGTKFEYLSDYTLISKHSPLNWDGDPIGNSEKDSLGRLVKYQMTYNKLLSPYVNKDEPIMSYLKFGEGIWWAREALDLFEEEMGTVIKGGSWYTICMPDGTEKKVQGADRAAELIGENRAIFEPVIQKYFIEKYKITYDFTPVQAEE
;
A
#
# COMPACT_ATOMS: atom_id res chain seq x y z
N MET A 1 18.32 -24.97 -20.28
CA MET A 1 19.26 -24.33 -19.33
C MET A 1 18.65 -23.00 -18.92
N PRO A 2 18.48 -22.69 -17.65
CA PRO A 2 18.02 -21.37 -17.24
C PRO A 2 19.11 -20.36 -17.58
N ASP A 3 18.70 -19.26 -18.20
CA ASP A 3 19.56 -18.17 -18.63
C ASP A 3 20.19 -17.50 -17.39
N MET A 4 21.48 -17.71 -17.20
CA MET A 4 22.22 -17.22 -16.01
C MET A 4 22.29 -15.70 -15.89
N ASN A 5 21.86 -14.96 -16.93
CA ASN A 5 21.84 -13.49 -16.93
C ASN A 5 20.56 -12.86 -16.37
N ASN A 6 19.58 -13.66 -15.94
CA ASN A 6 18.28 -13.15 -15.46
C ASN A 6 17.93 -13.66 -14.05
N TYR A 7 18.92 -13.68 -13.17
CA TYR A 7 18.69 -13.94 -11.75
C TYR A 7 17.81 -12.83 -11.16
N GLY A 8 16.51 -13.11 -11.04
CA GLY A 8 15.53 -12.24 -10.38
C GLY A 8 14.36 -11.78 -11.24
N ALA A 9 14.35 -11.97 -12.54
CA ALA A 9 13.16 -11.71 -13.35
C ALA A 9 12.18 -12.88 -13.21
N LEU A 10 11.12 -12.70 -12.44
CA LEU A 10 9.99 -13.63 -12.42
C LEU A 10 9.31 -13.57 -13.78
N LYS A 11 9.43 -14.65 -14.55
CA LYS A 11 8.65 -14.86 -15.79
C LYS A 11 7.44 -15.73 -15.47
N PRO A 12 6.24 -15.39 -15.95
CA PRO A 12 5.08 -16.27 -15.82
C PRO A 12 5.37 -17.62 -16.48
N ASP A 13 4.98 -18.71 -15.85
CA ASP A 13 4.95 -20.04 -16.47
C ASP A 13 3.93 -20.03 -17.60
N GLY A 14 4.37 -20.03 -18.85
CA GLY A 14 3.50 -19.92 -20.02
C GLY A 14 4.20 -19.30 -21.24
N GLY A 15 5.42 -18.82 -21.04
CA GLY A 15 6.27 -18.27 -22.10
C GLY A 15 5.72 -17.00 -22.74
N THR A 16 6.33 -16.62 -23.87
CA THR A 16 6.01 -15.37 -24.60
C THR A 16 4.55 -15.26 -25.07
N LYS A 17 3.83 -16.36 -25.22
CA LYS A 17 2.41 -16.31 -25.60
C LYS A 17 1.54 -15.64 -24.55
N PHE A 18 1.87 -15.83 -23.26
CA PHE A 18 1.11 -15.21 -22.15
C PHE A 18 1.31 -13.68 -22.15
N GLU A 19 2.52 -13.23 -22.44
CA GLU A 19 2.83 -11.79 -22.55
C GLU A 19 2.07 -11.12 -23.70
N TYR A 20 1.87 -11.82 -24.82
CA TYR A 20 1.12 -11.27 -25.96
C TYR A 20 -0.37 -11.17 -25.73
N LEU A 21 -0.95 -12.03 -24.86
CA LEU A 21 -2.37 -12.05 -24.55
C LEU A 21 -2.74 -11.14 -23.38
N SER A 22 -1.77 -10.77 -22.57
CA SER A 22 -2.00 -9.92 -21.40
C SER A 22 -1.94 -8.44 -21.78
N ASP A 23 -2.86 -7.64 -21.26
CA ASP A 23 -2.83 -6.19 -21.37
C ASP A 23 -1.92 -5.57 -20.30
N TYR A 24 -1.84 -6.19 -19.14
CA TYR A 24 -0.89 -5.85 -18.07
C TYR A 24 -0.50 -7.10 -17.27
N THR A 25 0.68 -7.05 -16.68
CA THR A 25 1.21 -8.11 -15.80
C THR A 25 1.69 -7.47 -14.50
N LEU A 26 1.10 -7.92 -13.40
CA LEU A 26 1.49 -7.56 -12.04
C LEU A 26 2.21 -8.76 -11.40
N ILE A 27 3.38 -8.51 -10.85
CA ILE A 27 4.10 -9.49 -10.03
C ILE A 27 3.98 -9.04 -8.58
N SER A 28 3.52 -9.95 -7.71
CA SER A 28 3.48 -9.71 -6.28
C SER A 28 4.66 -10.40 -5.59
N LYS A 29 5.32 -9.67 -4.68
CA LYS A 29 6.29 -10.21 -3.73
C LYS A 29 5.81 -9.88 -2.33
N HIS A 30 6.08 -10.74 -1.37
CA HIS A 30 5.69 -10.49 0.02
C HIS A 30 6.87 -10.62 0.97
N SER A 31 6.81 -9.88 2.06
CA SER A 31 7.73 -9.96 3.19
C SER A 31 6.90 -10.02 4.48
N PRO A 32 7.26 -10.86 5.46
CA PRO A 32 6.58 -10.87 6.75
C PRO A 32 6.76 -9.54 7.47
N LEU A 33 5.78 -9.14 8.29
CA LEU A 33 5.79 -7.94 9.10
C LEU A 33 5.97 -8.30 10.58
N ASN A 34 6.77 -7.51 11.31
CA ASN A 34 6.82 -7.56 12.77
C ASN A 34 5.56 -6.93 13.40
N TRP A 35 5.50 -6.91 14.73
CA TRP A 35 4.38 -6.30 15.46
C TRP A 35 4.29 -4.78 15.30
N ASP A 36 5.40 -4.12 14.95
CA ASP A 36 5.45 -2.68 14.66
C ASP A 36 5.06 -2.35 13.22
N GLY A 37 4.79 -3.39 12.39
CA GLY A 37 4.42 -3.24 10.98
C GLY A 37 5.61 -3.07 10.03
N ASP A 38 6.84 -3.29 10.49
CA ASP A 38 8.03 -3.24 9.66
C ASP A 38 8.34 -4.58 9.01
N PRO A 39 8.86 -4.60 7.77
CA PRO A 39 9.27 -5.85 7.12
C PRO A 39 10.40 -6.53 7.90
N ILE A 40 10.21 -7.80 8.20
CA ILE A 40 11.26 -8.66 8.76
C ILE A 40 11.70 -9.67 7.71
N GLY A 41 12.93 -10.15 7.82
CA GLY A 41 13.50 -11.12 6.87
C GLY A 41 12.61 -12.36 6.67
N ASN A 42 13.19 -13.50 6.39
CA ASN A 42 12.46 -14.73 6.03
C ASN A 42 11.78 -15.47 7.21
N SER A 43 11.72 -14.90 8.40
CA SER A 43 11.10 -15.53 9.56
C SER A 43 9.59 -15.25 9.59
N GLU A 44 8.78 -16.22 9.19
CA GLU A 44 7.31 -16.11 9.28
C GLU A 44 6.75 -16.44 10.67
N LYS A 45 7.57 -16.91 11.58
CA LYS A 45 7.13 -17.62 12.80
C LYS A 45 6.37 -16.76 13.81
N ASP A 46 6.52 -15.43 13.76
CA ASP A 46 5.86 -14.50 14.68
C ASP A 46 5.43 -13.22 13.93
N SER A 47 5.08 -13.34 12.64
CA SER A 47 4.70 -12.19 11.85
C SER A 47 3.25 -11.79 12.10
N LEU A 48 3.01 -10.48 12.26
CA LEU A 48 1.68 -9.88 12.35
C LEU A 48 0.90 -10.00 11.04
N GLY A 49 1.63 -10.00 9.93
CA GLY A 49 1.05 -9.96 8.60
C GLY A 49 2.11 -10.01 7.50
N ARG A 50 1.79 -9.45 6.36
CA ARG A 50 2.68 -9.40 5.19
C ARG A 50 2.65 -8.02 4.54
N LEU A 51 3.83 -7.50 4.19
CA LEU A 51 3.96 -6.43 3.22
C LEU A 51 3.95 -7.08 1.82
N VAL A 52 2.97 -6.73 1.01
CA VAL A 52 2.88 -7.18 -0.38
C VAL A 52 3.33 -6.03 -1.29
N LYS A 53 4.30 -6.29 -2.14
CA LYS A 53 4.79 -5.36 -3.16
C LYS A 53 4.28 -5.84 -4.51
N TYR A 54 3.52 -4.98 -5.20
CA TYR A 54 3.06 -5.22 -6.56
C TYR A 54 3.91 -4.43 -7.53
N GLN A 55 4.55 -5.11 -8.45
CA GLN A 55 5.33 -4.50 -9.51
C GLN A 55 4.68 -4.77 -10.87
N MET A 56 4.40 -3.72 -11.60
CA MET A 56 3.90 -3.84 -12.97
C MET A 56 5.10 -4.10 -13.90
N THR A 57 5.14 -5.28 -14.52
CA THR A 57 6.22 -5.67 -15.41
C THR A 57 5.89 -5.44 -16.87
N TYR A 58 4.61 -5.46 -17.21
CA TYR A 58 4.11 -5.27 -18.56
C TYR A 58 2.78 -4.51 -18.54
N ASN A 59 2.63 -3.58 -19.51
CA ASN A 59 1.43 -2.76 -19.60
C ASN A 59 1.27 -2.20 -21.03
N LYS A 60 0.18 -2.60 -21.69
CA LYS A 60 -0.20 -2.10 -23.01
C LYS A 60 -1.12 -0.89 -22.97
N LEU A 61 -1.88 -0.74 -21.88
CA LEU A 61 -3.02 0.17 -21.81
C LEU A 61 -2.69 1.51 -21.17
N LEU A 62 -1.64 1.56 -20.35
CA LEU A 62 -1.36 2.74 -19.57
C LEU A 62 -0.39 3.70 -20.27
N SER A 63 -0.69 4.96 -20.07
CA SER A 63 0.19 6.09 -20.39
C SER A 63 1.62 5.86 -19.89
N PRO A 64 2.64 6.38 -20.56
CA PRO A 64 4.03 6.35 -20.11
C PRO A 64 4.27 7.00 -18.73
N TYR A 65 3.24 7.62 -18.15
CA TYR A 65 3.29 8.25 -16.81
C TYR A 65 3.17 7.28 -15.63
N VAL A 66 2.85 5.99 -15.86
CA VAL A 66 2.91 5.01 -14.77
C VAL A 66 4.36 4.57 -14.62
N ASN A 67 4.97 4.97 -13.52
CA ASN A 67 6.33 4.56 -13.20
C ASN A 67 6.36 3.06 -12.92
N LYS A 68 6.94 2.30 -13.86
CA LYS A 68 7.06 0.84 -13.74
C LYS A 68 8.01 0.42 -12.63
N ASP A 69 8.88 1.33 -12.21
CA ASP A 69 9.95 1.06 -11.24
C ASP A 69 9.50 1.27 -9.80
N GLU A 70 8.37 1.95 -9.57
CA GLU A 70 7.80 2.13 -8.23
C GLU A 70 6.77 1.04 -7.92
N PRO A 71 7.07 0.14 -6.97
CA PRO A 71 6.12 -0.88 -6.56
C PRO A 71 4.97 -0.25 -5.75
N ILE A 72 3.76 -0.70 -6.03
CA ILE A 72 2.62 -0.44 -5.15
C ILE A 72 2.76 -1.35 -3.94
N MET A 73 2.69 -0.79 -2.75
CA MET A 73 2.78 -1.54 -1.49
C MET A 73 1.42 -1.65 -0.83
N SER A 74 1.13 -2.82 -0.26
CA SER A 74 -0.07 -3.07 0.52
C SER A 74 0.28 -3.88 1.77
N TYR A 75 -0.31 -3.52 2.90
CA TYR A 75 -0.11 -4.19 4.17
C TYR A 75 -1.28 -5.13 4.44
N LEU A 76 -1.00 -6.41 4.59
CA LEU A 76 -1.98 -7.43 4.97
C LEU A 76 -1.74 -7.86 6.41
N LYS A 77 -2.75 -7.74 7.25
CA LYS A 77 -2.74 -8.22 8.63
C LYS A 77 -3.49 -9.54 8.72
N PHE A 78 -2.88 -10.55 9.35
CA PHE A 78 -3.51 -11.86 9.43
C PHE A 78 -4.82 -11.81 10.24
N GLY A 79 -5.88 -12.38 9.66
CA GLY A 79 -7.22 -12.38 10.25
C GLY A 79 -8.04 -11.12 10.02
N GLU A 80 -7.43 -10.01 9.61
CA GLU A 80 -8.11 -8.73 9.40
C GLU A 80 -8.17 -8.28 7.92
N GLY A 81 -7.23 -8.78 7.07
CA GLY A 81 -7.14 -8.39 5.67
C GLY A 81 -6.25 -7.17 5.45
N ILE A 82 -6.63 -6.26 4.57
CA ILE A 82 -5.86 -5.04 4.26
C ILE A 82 -5.78 -4.15 5.50
N TRP A 83 -4.57 -3.82 5.92
CA TRP A 83 -4.34 -2.91 7.04
C TRP A 83 -4.41 -1.45 6.58
N TRP A 84 -5.64 -1.00 6.33
CA TRP A 84 -5.95 0.33 5.81
C TRP A 84 -5.26 1.45 6.58
N ALA A 85 -5.24 1.36 7.90
CA ALA A 85 -4.66 2.41 8.75
C ALA A 85 -3.15 2.56 8.55
N ARG A 86 -2.45 1.47 8.23
CA ARG A 86 -1.01 1.51 7.92
C ARG A 86 -0.77 2.11 6.53
N GLU A 87 -1.58 1.76 5.55
CA GLU A 87 -1.51 2.35 4.20
C GLU A 87 -1.84 3.85 4.24
N ALA A 88 -2.83 4.24 5.03
CA ALA A 88 -3.18 5.64 5.24
C ALA A 88 -2.05 6.42 5.93
N LEU A 89 -1.34 5.83 6.91
CA LEU A 89 -0.19 6.45 7.56
C LEU A 89 0.92 6.77 6.55
N ASP A 90 1.29 5.80 5.70
CA ASP A 90 2.32 5.99 4.69
C ASP A 90 1.90 7.07 3.66
N LEU A 91 0.64 7.05 3.21
CA LEU A 91 0.09 8.08 2.32
C LEU A 91 0.14 9.49 2.94
N PHE A 92 -0.21 9.60 4.22
CA PHE A 92 -0.17 10.88 4.94
C PHE A 92 1.25 11.40 5.18
N GLU A 93 2.21 10.50 5.42
CA GLU A 93 3.62 10.84 5.59
C GLU A 93 4.28 11.23 4.26
N GLU A 94 4.14 10.37 3.25
CA GLU A 94 4.91 10.46 2.01
C GLU A 94 4.33 11.46 1.00
N GLU A 95 2.99 11.54 0.90
CA GLU A 95 2.36 12.28 -0.17
C GLU A 95 1.56 13.51 0.29
N MET A 96 0.85 13.41 1.41
CA MET A 96 -0.05 14.48 1.85
C MET A 96 0.60 15.44 2.85
N GLY A 97 1.68 15.04 3.50
CA GLY A 97 2.37 15.86 4.49
C GLY A 97 1.56 16.16 5.76
N THR A 98 0.47 15.42 6.00
CA THR A 98 -0.38 15.56 7.19
C THR A 98 0.18 14.80 8.39
N VAL A 99 1.15 13.93 8.16
CA VAL A 99 1.92 13.24 9.18
C VAL A 99 3.37 13.64 9.05
N ILE A 100 3.96 14.11 10.17
CA ILE A 100 5.36 14.48 10.24
C ILE A 100 6.10 13.48 11.13
N LYS A 101 7.07 12.78 10.53
CA LYS A 101 7.91 11.82 11.24
C LYS A 101 9.20 12.46 11.72
N GLY A 102 9.50 12.31 13.00
CA GLY A 102 10.75 12.73 13.63
C GLY A 102 11.37 11.61 14.46
N GLY A 103 12.26 10.81 13.85
CA GLY A 103 12.79 9.60 14.45
C GLY A 103 11.69 8.55 14.65
N SER A 104 11.47 8.12 15.90
CA SER A 104 10.36 7.19 16.25
C SER A 104 9.03 7.88 16.55
N TRP A 105 8.95 9.20 16.44
CA TRP A 105 7.76 9.98 16.74
C TRP A 105 7.01 10.39 15.49
N TYR A 106 5.69 10.33 15.56
CA TYR A 106 4.76 10.74 14.52
C TYR A 106 3.87 11.87 15.06
N THR A 107 3.86 13.01 14.39
CA THR A 107 2.93 14.11 14.66
C THR A 107 1.86 14.07 13.58
N ILE A 108 0.63 13.82 13.99
CA ILE A 108 -0.53 13.65 13.09
C ILE A 108 -1.36 14.93 13.19
N CYS A 109 -1.47 15.66 12.06
CA CYS A 109 -2.32 16.82 11.93
C CYS A 109 -3.76 16.36 11.65
N MET A 110 -4.64 16.56 12.63
CA MET A 110 -6.05 16.21 12.49
C MET A 110 -6.78 17.24 11.60
N PRO A 111 -7.85 16.85 10.89
CA PRO A 111 -8.61 17.76 10.04
C PRO A 111 -9.25 18.97 10.78
N ASP A 112 -9.41 18.87 12.08
CA ASP A 112 -9.88 19.97 12.93
C ASP A 112 -8.76 20.98 13.30
N GLY A 113 -7.53 20.76 12.81
CA GLY A 113 -6.36 21.59 13.08
C GLY A 113 -5.62 21.22 14.36
N THR A 114 -6.06 20.22 15.11
CA THR A 114 -5.32 19.73 16.28
C THR A 114 -4.17 18.82 15.88
N GLU A 115 -3.12 18.76 16.68
CA GLU A 115 -1.99 17.89 16.47
C GLU A 115 -1.94 16.82 17.57
N LYS A 116 -1.73 15.58 17.16
CA LYS A 116 -1.51 14.46 18.08
C LYS A 116 -0.14 13.85 17.82
N LYS A 117 0.65 13.71 18.90
CA LYS A 117 2.00 13.13 18.82
C LYS A 117 2.03 11.76 19.49
N VAL A 118 2.45 10.75 18.74
CA VAL A 118 2.55 9.36 19.20
C VAL A 118 3.91 8.77 18.84
N GLN A 119 4.35 7.77 19.59
CA GLN A 119 5.60 7.07 19.35
C GLN A 119 5.32 5.71 18.73
N GLY A 120 6.01 5.38 17.64
CA GLY A 120 5.87 4.12 16.91
C GLY A 120 4.84 4.20 15.78
N ALA A 121 5.12 3.46 14.70
CA ALA A 121 4.25 3.44 13.51
C ALA A 121 2.94 2.68 13.77
N ASP A 122 2.97 1.66 14.64
CA ASP A 122 1.82 0.89 15.09
C ASP A 122 0.77 1.79 15.77
N ARG A 123 1.21 2.60 16.75
CA ARG A 123 0.32 3.54 17.46
C ARG A 123 -0.16 4.67 16.57
N ALA A 124 0.67 5.13 15.64
CA ALA A 124 0.25 6.14 14.66
C ALA A 124 -0.84 5.57 13.73
N ALA A 125 -0.66 4.34 13.23
CA ALA A 125 -1.66 3.65 12.44
C ALA A 125 -2.94 3.38 13.25
N GLU A 126 -2.83 2.94 14.51
CA GLU A 126 -3.98 2.72 15.40
C GLU A 126 -4.81 4.00 15.57
N LEU A 127 -4.14 5.13 15.85
CA LEU A 127 -4.81 6.43 15.99
C LEU A 127 -5.54 6.84 14.71
N ILE A 128 -4.94 6.61 13.54
CA ILE A 128 -5.58 6.87 12.24
C ILE A 128 -6.77 5.93 12.04
N GLY A 129 -6.63 4.65 12.38
CA GLY A 129 -7.68 3.65 12.29
C GLY A 129 -8.90 3.97 13.15
N GLU A 130 -8.68 4.37 14.41
CA GLU A 130 -9.75 4.82 15.33
C GLU A 130 -10.51 6.05 14.80
N ASN A 131 -9.83 6.88 14.02
CA ASN A 131 -10.41 8.09 13.44
C ASN A 131 -10.70 7.94 11.93
N ARG A 132 -10.91 6.71 11.45
CA ARG A 132 -11.12 6.40 10.03
C ARG A 132 -12.21 7.25 9.39
N ALA A 133 -13.34 7.42 10.06
CA ALA A 133 -14.47 8.21 9.56
C ALA A 133 -14.11 9.67 9.27
N ILE A 134 -13.08 10.20 9.95
CA ILE A 134 -12.59 11.58 9.76
C ILE A 134 -11.56 11.63 8.63
N PHE A 135 -10.67 10.64 8.53
CA PHE A 135 -9.59 10.63 7.57
C PHE A 135 -10.00 10.10 6.18
N GLU A 136 -10.94 9.19 6.10
CA GLU A 136 -11.37 8.58 4.83
C GLU A 136 -11.88 9.61 3.80
N PRO A 137 -12.72 10.61 4.17
CA PRO A 137 -13.11 11.67 3.24
C PRO A 137 -11.93 12.54 2.76
N VAL A 138 -10.92 12.74 3.62
CA VAL A 138 -9.71 13.51 3.27
C VAL A 138 -8.90 12.77 2.20
N ILE A 139 -8.73 11.45 2.36
CA ILE A 139 -8.07 10.58 1.38
C ILE A 139 -8.83 10.57 0.07
N GLN A 140 -10.16 10.40 0.10
CA GLN A 140 -11.00 10.40 -1.08
C GLN A 140 -10.85 11.70 -1.88
N LYS A 141 -10.94 12.84 -1.18
CA LYS A 141 -10.75 14.16 -1.80
C LYS A 141 -9.38 14.28 -2.45
N TYR A 142 -8.32 13.84 -1.76
CA TYR A 142 -6.96 13.83 -2.29
C TYR A 142 -6.86 13.03 -3.61
N PHE A 143 -7.40 11.81 -3.67
CA PHE A 143 -7.36 10.99 -4.87
C PHE A 143 -8.18 11.60 -6.02
N ILE A 144 -9.36 12.17 -5.74
CA ILE A 144 -10.18 12.86 -6.74
C ILE A 144 -9.40 14.03 -7.33
N GLU A 145 -8.76 14.86 -6.50
CA GLU A 145 -8.01 16.03 -6.94
C GLU A 145 -6.74 15.67 -7.72
N LYS A 146 -5.97 14.68 -7.23
CA LYS A 146 -4.69 14.28 -7.82
C LYS A 146 -4.87 13.52 -9.14
N TYR A 147 -5.80 12.57 -9.17
CA TYR A 147 -5.93 11.64 -10.31
C TYR A 147 -7.15 11.94 -11.19
N LYS A 148 -7.95 12.97 -10.86
CA LYS A 148 -9.20 13.31 -11.58
C LYS A 148 -10.17 12.13 -11.67
N ILE A 149 -10.17 11.30 -10.64
CA ILE A 149 -11.00 10.09 -10.59
C ILE A 149 -12.38 10.49 -10.06
N THR A 150 -13.42 10.31 -10.88
CA THR A 150 -14.81 10.43 -10.45
C THR A 150 -15.33 9.05 -10.08
N TYR A 151 -14.99 8.56 -8.89
CA TYR A 151 -15.60 7.34 -8.35
C TYR A 151 -16.72 7.69 -7.38
N ASP A 152 -17.80 6.94 -7.48
CA ASP A 152 -18.83 6.91 -6.45
C ASP A 152 -18.33 5.95 -5.33
N PHE A 153 -17.85 6.54 -4.25
CA PHE A 153 -17.39 5.81 -3.07
C PHE A 153 -18.54 5.41 -2.13
N THR A 154 -19.77 5.41 -2.61
CA THR A 154 -20.91 4.97 -1.79
C THR A 154 -20.67 3.53 -1.37
N PRO A 155 -20.58 3.22 -0.06
CA PRO A 155 -20.39 1.85 0.37
C PRO A 155 -21.59 1.03 -0.13
N VAL A 156 -21.29 -0.09 -0.79
CA VAL A 156 -22.32 -1.08 -1.14
C VAL A 156 -22.89 -1.56 0.19
N GLN A 157 -24.14 -1.18 0.47
CA GLN A 157 -24.85 -1.74 1.62
C GLN A 157 -24.97 -3.24 1.37
N ALA A 158 -24.41 -4.04 2.28
CA ALA A 158 -24.67 -5.47 2.29
C ALA A 158 -26.18 -5.63 2.45
N GLU A 159 -26.82 -6.21 1.45
CA GLU A 159 -28.20 -6.66 1.59
C GLU A 159 -28.21 -7.74 2.67
N GLU A 160 -28.99 -7.52 3.75
CA GLU A 160 -29.22 -8.48 4.82
C GLU A 160 -30.04 -9.69 4.32
#